data_c8ce6dc7bbc078f60c3ab16af3df677d
#
_entry.id   c8ce6dc7bbc078f60c3ab16af3df677d
#
_cell.length_a   1.000
_cell.length_b   1.000
_cell.length_c   1.000
_cell.angle_alpha   90.00
_cell.angle_beta   90.00
_cell.angle_gamma   90.00
#
_symmetry.space_group_name_H-M   'P 1'
#
loop_
_entity.id
_entity.type
_entity.pdbx_description
1 polymer ?
#
loop_
_entity_poly.entity_id
_entity_poly.type
_entity_poly.pdbx_seq_one_letter_code
_entity_poly.pdbx_strand_id
1 'polypeptide(L)'
;MIPLQEFLRPDTTIKEAANILRTAKRDDVKRGVKGLPVLDDNGLMVGFLTIGDILKAVFPSYMSLMNLGDFTWDGMVEDMAKKIADKKVSEMMAKNVISVHEDSPLMECVDHMIKNHIKRLPVIDKDGKVTGILYEMDIFLAITKSMLNENNPGTVT
;
A
#
# COMPACT_ATOMS: atom_id res chain seq x y z
N MET A 1 -0.87 5.72 13.35
CA MET A 1 -1.68 5.67 12.12
C MET A 1 -1.56 6.99 11.37
N ILE A 2 -1.38 6.92 10.06
CA ILE A 2 -1.34 8.12 9.22
C ILE A 2 -2.74 8.31 8.63
N PRO A 3 -3.37 9.48 8.83
CA PRO A 3 -4.67 9.75 8.21
C PRO A 3 -4.62 9.63 6.69
N LEU A 4 -5.71 9.17 6.09
CA LEU A 4 -5.80 9.04 4.65
C LEU A 4 -5.90 10.42 4.01
N GLN A 5 -4.89 10.81 3.24
CA GLN A 5 -4.86 12.08 2.51
C GLN A 5 -5.07 11.88 1.01
N GLU A 6 -4.69 10.72 0.51
CA GLU A 6 -4.80 10.42 -0.92
C GLU A 6 -5.29 9.00 -1.14
N PHE A 7 -5.96 8.79 -2.24
CA PHE A 7 -6.48 7.49 -2.65
C PHE A 7 -6.52 7.43 -4.18
N LEU A 8 -6.72 6.22 -4.70
CA LEU A 8 -6.83 5.97 -6.12
C LEU A 8 -8.26 5.56 -6.48
N ARG A 9 -8.59 5.69 -7.76
CA ARG A 9 -9.85 5.21 -8.32
C ARG A 9 -9.61 4.00 -9.20
N PRO A 10 -10.59 3.10 -9.34
CA PRO A 10 -10.41 1.90 -10.19
C PRO A 10 -10.10 2.23 -11.65
N ASP A 11 -10.63 3.32 -12.17
CA ASP A 11 -10.44 3.75 -13.55
C ASP A 11 -9.25 4.68 -13.77
N THR A 12 -8.52 5.02 -12.71
CA THR A 12 -7.28 5.78 -12.82
C THR A 12 -6.27 4.96 -13.63
N THR A 13 -5.53 5.62 -14.53
CA THR A 13 -4.48 4.92 -15.28
C THR A 13 -3.29 4.63 -14.38
N ILE A 14 -2.52 3.61 -14.73
CA ILE A 14 -1.31 3.26 -13.98
C ILE A 14 -0.30 4.41 -14.02
N LYS A 15 -0.22 5.13 -15.13
CA LYS A 15 0.64 6.31 -15.23
C LYS A 15 0.27 7.38 -14.19
N GLU A 16 -1.02 7.68 -14.07
CA GLU A 16 -1.51 8.65 -13.07
C GLU A 16 -1.30 8.14 -11.66
N ALA A 17 -1.60 6.87 -11.42
CA ALA A 17 -1.42 6.25 -10.11
C ALA A 17 0.05 6.27 -9.69
N ALA A 18 0.95 5.93 -10.61
CA ALA A 18 2.39 5.96 -10.34
C ALA A 18 2.87 7.36 -9.94
N ASN A 19 2.34 8.38 -10.60
CA ASN A 19 2.69 9.75 -10.25
C ASN A 19 2.16 10.13 -8.86
N ILE A 20 0.94 9.72 -8.53
CA ILE A 20 0.36 9.95 -7.20
C ILE A 20 1.21 9.24 -6.13
N LEU A 21 1.54 7.97 -6.34
CA LEU A 21 2.37 7.21 -5.40
C LEU A 21 3.73 7.87 -5.18
N ARG A 22 4.33 8.37 -6.24
CA ARG A 22 5.64 8.99 -6.23
C ARG A 22 5.67 10.32 -5.48
N THR A 23 4.59 11.09 -5.56
CA THR A 23 4.53 12.45 -5.06
C THR A 23 3.67 12.64 -3.82
N ALA A 24 2.93 11.62 -3.39
CA ALA A 24 2.06 11.69 -2.23
C ALA A 24 2.84 12.08 -0.97
N LYS A 25 2.27 12.96 -0.17
CA LYS A 25 2.88 13.38 1.08
C LYS A 25 2.73 12.28 2.12
N ARG A 26 3.85 11.88 2.70
CA ARG A 26 3.88 10.96 3.83
C ARG A 26 4.00 11.71 5.15
N ASP A 27 4.79 12.78 5.14
CA ASP A 27 4.94 13.74 6.22
C ASP A 27 5.38 15.09 5.61
N ASP A 28 5.72 16.08 6.43
CA ASP A 28 6.09 17.43 5.95
C ASP A 28 7.36 17.44 5.11
N VAL A 29 8.21 16.44 5.25
CA VAL A 29 9.53 16.39 4.62
C VAL A 29 9.62 15.32 3.55
N LYS A 30 9.00 14.17 3.78
CA LYS A 30 9.11 13.00 2.90
C LYS A 30 7.95 12.90 1.94
N ARG A 31 8.26 12.60 0.69
CA ARG A 31 7.29 12.35 -0.35
C ARG A 31 7.39 10.92 -0.84
N GLY A 32 6.28 10.44 -1.40
CA GLY A 32 6.19 9.08 -1.89
C GLY A 32 5.65 8.13 -0.84
N VAL A 33 4.74 7.29 -1.25
CA VAL A 33 4.18 6.21 -0.44
C VAL A 33 4.27 4.91 -1.21
N LYS A 34 4.30 3.80 -0.50
CA LYS A 34 4.47 2.48 -1.12
C LYS A 34 3.18 1.88 -1.65
N GLY A 35 2.06 2.41 -1.25
CA GLY A 35 0.76 1.93 -1.71
C GLY A 35 -0.37 2.81 -1.23
N LEU A 36 -1.50 2.75 -1.92
CA LEU A 36 -2.70 3.52 -1.60
C LEU A 36 -3.95 2.67 -1.79
N PRO A 37 -5.00 2.95 -0.99
CA PRO A 37 -6.28 2.30 -1.20
C PRO A 37 -6.93 2.78 -2.49
N VAL A 38 -7.71 1.90 -3.10
CA VAL A 38 -8.51 2.19 -4.28
C VAL A 38 -9.97 2.25 -3.83
N LEU A 39 -10.60 3.39 -4.02
CA LEU A 39 -11.96 3.64 -3.54
C LEU A 39 -12.94 3.76 -4.71
N ASP A 40 -14.16 3.28 -4.49
CA ASP A 40 -15.25 3.45 -5.45
C ASP A 40 -15.91 4.82 -5.28
N ASP A 41 -16.98 5.08 -6.04
CA ASP A 41 -17.69 6.36 -6.01
C ASP A 41 -18.37 6.64 -4.67
N ASN A 42 -18.59 5.61 -3.85
CA ASN A 42 -19.18 5.74 -2.53
C ASN A 42 -18.11 5.90 -1.43
N GLY A 43 -16.83 5.92 -1.80
CA GLY A 43 -15.75 6.03 -0.83
C GLY A 43 -15.38 4.71 -0.16
N LEU A 44 -15.91 3.58 -0.63
CA LEU A 44 -15.60 2.26 -0.09
C LEU A 44 -14.38 1.67 -0.80
N MET A 45 -13.53 0.98 -0.04
CA MET A 45 -12.34 0.37 -0.59
C MET A 45 -12.67 -0.85 -1.43
N VAL A 46 -12.25 -0.83 -2.69
CA VAL A 46 -12.43 -1.94 -3.63
C VAL A 46 -11.12 -2.66 -3.94
N GLY A 47 -10.00 -2.10 -3.50
CA GLY A 47 -8.69 -2.69 -3.72
C GLY A 47 -7.58 -1.87 -3.08
N PHE A 48 -6.35 -2.30 -3.32
CA PHE A 48 -5.15 -1.61 -2.85
C PHE A 48 -4.06 -1.80 -3.89
N LEU A 49 -3.42 -0.70 -4.29
CA LEU A 49 -2.33 -0.74 -5.27
C LEU A 49 -1.01 -0.36 -4.60
N THR A 50 0.00 -1.20 -4.80
CA THR A 50 1.34 -0.97 -4.25
C THR A 50 2.36 -0.78 -5.37
N ILE A 51 3.51 -0.21 -5.03
CA ILE A 51 4.63 -0.16 -5.97
C ILE A 51 5.00 -1.58 -6.43
N GLY A 52 4.91 -2.57 -5.52
CA GLY A 52 5.17 -3.96 -5.86
C GLY A 52 4.29 -4.49 -6.98
N ASP A 53 3.03 -4.09 -7.02
CA ASP A 53 2.10 -4.49 -8.09
C ASP A 53 2.55 -3.94 -9.43
N ILE A 54 3.03 -2.70 -9.46
CA ILE A 54 3.55 -2.07 -10.67
C ILE A 54 4.84 -2.74 -11.12
N LEU A 55 5.75 -3.03 -10.18
CA LEU A 55 7.01 -3.72 -10.49
C LEU A 55 6.76 -5.10 -11.08
N LYS A 56 5.78 -5.84 -10.55
CA LYS A 56 5.41 -7.16 -11.10
C LYS A 56 4.87 -7.04 -12.52
N ALA A 57 4.14 -5.98 -12.81
CA ALA A 57 3.59 -5.75 -14.14
C ALA A 57 4.68 -5.39 -15.17
N VAL A 58 5.74 -4.71 -14.72
CA VAL A 58 6.89 -4.38 -15.57
C VAL A 58 7.72 -5.63 -15.85
N PHE A 59 7.76 -6.58 -14.91
CA PHE A 59 8.49 -7.83 -15.07
C PHE A 59 7.52 -8.96 -15.42
N PRO A 60 7.39 -9.33 -16.72
CA PRO A 60 6.43 -10.36 -17.11
C PRO A 60 6.75 -11.71 -16.45
N SER A 61 5.71 -12.44 -16.07
CA SER A 61 5.87 -13.70 -15.34
C SER A 61 6.68 -14.76 -16.10
N TYR A 62 6.61 -14.77 -17.46
CA TYR A 62 7.39 -15.72 -18.25
C TYR A 62 8.89 -15.53 -18.11
N MET A 63 9.34 -14.32 -17.75
CA MET A 63 10.77 -14.04 -17.59
C MET A 63 11.38 -14.72 -16.36
N SER A 64 10.56 -15.03 -15.37
CA SER A 64 11.05 -15.74 -14.19
C SER A 64 11.47 -17.18 -14.48
N LEU A 65 11.00 -17.73 -15.59
CA LEU A 65 11.31 -19.08 -16.03
C LEU A 65 12.50 -19.15 -17.01
N MET A 66 13.04 -18.00 -17.40
CA MET A 66 14.13 -17.91 -18.37
C MET A 66 15.47 -17.79 -17.67
N ASN A 67 16.51 -18.39 -18.29
CA ASN A 67 17.87 -18.11 -17.89
C ASN A 67 18.30 -16.78 -18.52
N LEU A 68 18.38 -15.74 -17.70
CA LEU A 68 18.60 -14.37 -18.16
C LEU A 68 20.10 -13.98 -18.22
N GLY A 69 21.04 -14.93 -18.01
CA GLY A 69 22.45 -14.62 -17.92
C GLY A 69 23.02 -13.85 -19.10
N ASP A 70 22.60 -14.20 -20.30
CA ASP A 70 23.07 -13.56 -21.55
C ASP A 70 22.04 -12.59 -22.14
N PHE A 71 21.01 -12.24 -21.39
CA PHE A 71 19.93 -11.42 -21.90
C PHE A 71 20.27 -9.94 -21.80
N THR A 72 19.97 -9.20 -22.87
CA THR A 72 20.14 -7.74 -22.89
C THR A 72 18.93 -7.05 -22.28
N TRP A 73 19.16 -6.35 -21.19
CA TRP A 73 18.10 -5.66 -20.45
C TRP A 73 17.80 -4.25 -20.99
N ASP A 74 18.60 -3.75 -21.90
CA ASP A 74 18.50 -2.36 -22.41
C ASP A 74 17.16 -2.12 -23.05
N GLY A 75 16.47 -1.09 -22.58
CA GLY A 75 15.18 -0.65 -23.12
C GLY A 75 13.98 -1.45 -22.65
N MET A 76 14.16 -2.55 -21.95
CA MET A 76 13.01 -3.39 -21.53
C MET A 76 12.12 -2.70 -20.52
N VAL A 77 12.68 -2.01 -19.52
CA VAL A 77 11.89 -1.31 -18.51
C VAL A 77 11.06 -0.22 -19.18
N GLU A 78 11.66 0.55 -20.07
CA GLU A 78 10.99 1.63 -20.79
C GLU A 78 9.85 1.09 -21.65
N ASP A 79 10.06 0.00 -22.37
CA ASP A 79 9.05 -0.62 -23.22
C ASP A 79 7.88 -1.16 -22.40
N MET A 80 8.18 -1.86 -21.31
CA MET A 80 7.13 -2.42 -20.44
C MET A 80 6.38 -1.32 -19.69
N ALA A 81 7.09 -0.27 -19.25
CA ALA A 81 6.46 0.89 -18.60
C ALA A 81 5.44 1.55 -19.54
N LYS A 82 5.79 1.73 -20.81
CA LYS A 82 4.88 2.30 -21.82
C LYS A 82 3.67 1.39 -22.05
N LYS A 83 3.86 0.08 -22.02
CA LYS A 83 2.76 -0.88 -22.20
C LYS A 83 1.74 -0.81 -21.09
N ILE A 84 2.18 -0.65 -19.83
CA ILE A 84 1.27 -0.65 -18.68
C ILE A 84 0.73 0.74 -18.35
N ALA A 85 1.33 1.80 -18.89
CA ALA A 85 1.01 3.19 -18.53
C ALA A 85 -0.48 3.53 -18.68
N ASP A 86 -1.13 3.04 -19.71
CA ASP A 86 -2.53 3.32 -20.01
C ASP A 86 -3.50 2.26 -19.44
N LYS A 87 -3.00 1.24 -18.78
CA LYS A 87 -3.85 0.26 -18.09
C LYS A 87 -4.48 0.90 -16.86
N LYS A 88 -5.58 0.32 -16.40
CA LYS A 88 -6.31 0.83 -15.24
C LYS A 88 -5.83 0.21 -13.95
N VAL A 89 -5.92 0.97 -12.87
CA VAL A 89 -5.62 0.50 -11.52
C VAL A 89 -6.38 -0.78 -11.21
N SER A 90 -7.66 -0.87 -11.61
CA SER A 90 -8.49 -2.05 -11.38
C SER A 90 -7.91 -3.34 -11.98
N GLU A 91 -7.07 -3.23 -13.00
CA GLU A 91 -6.46 -4.39 -13.64
C GLU A 91 -5.25 -4.93 -12.86
N MET A 92 -4.68 -4.13 -11.96
CA MET A 92 -3.44 -4.47 -11.25
C MET A 92 -3.57 -4.51 -9.74
N MET A 93 -4.57 -3.88 -9.16
CA MET A 93 -4.76 -3.80 -7.72
C MET A 93 -5.04 -5.16 -7.08
N ALA A 94 -4.64 -5.31 -5.82
CA ALA A 94 -5.11 -6.41 -4.99
C ALA A 94 -6.57 -6.16 -4.63
N LYS A 95 -7.41 -7.21 -4.70
CA LYS A 95 -8.86 -7.07 -4.51
C LYS A 95 -9.33 -7.50 -3.12
N ASN A 96 -8.72 -8.54 -2.56
CA ASN A 96 -9.12 -9.08 -1.26
C ASN A 96 -8.21 -8.49 -0.19
N VAL A 97 -8.43 -7.20 0.12
CA VAL A 97 -7.56 -6.46 1.02
C VAL A 97 -8.01 -6.65 2.46
N ILE A 98 -7.07 -7.04 3.32
CA ILE A 98 -7.31 -7.15 4.76
C ILE A 98 -7.32 -5.75 5.33
N SER A 99 -8.37 -5.44 6.09
CA SER A 99 -8.51 -4.15 6.78
C SER A 99 -8.87 -4.40 8.25
N VAL A 100 -8.68 -3.39 9.07
CA VAL A 100 -9.07 -3.40 10.48
C VAL A 100 -9.96 -2.22 10.78
N HIS A 101 -10.70 -2.29 11.87
CA HIS A 101 -11.55 -1.18 12.33
C HIS A 101 -10.75 -0.23 13.21
N GLU A 102 -11.25 1.00 13.36
CA GLU A 102 -10.59 2.00 14.21
C GLU A 102 -10.43 1.53 15.65
N ASP A 103 -11.35 0.68 16.13
CA ASP A 103 -11.35 0.15 17.49
C ASP A 103 -10.77 -1.27 17.60
N SER A 104 -10.19 -1.80 16.53
CA SER A 104 -9.56 -3.12 16.56
C SER A 104 -8.41 -3.16 17.56
N PRO A 105 -8.30 -4.21 18.40
CA PRO A 105 -7.16 -4.34 19.30
C PRO A 105 -5.84 -4.43 18.54
N LEU A 106 -4.79 -3.90 19.15
CA LEU A 106 -3.46 -3.92 18.53
C LEU A 106 -3.00 -5.35 18.21
N MET A 107 -3.32 -6.31 19.08
CA MET A 107 -2.94 -7.70 18.86
C MET A 107 -3.59 -8.29 17.62
N GLU A 108 -4.80 -7.87 17.26
CA GLU A 108 -5.45 -8.27 16.01
C GLU A 108 -4.65 -7.76 14.81
N CYS A 109 -4.15 -6.53 14.87
CA CYS A 109 -3.32 -5.95 13.82
C CYS A 109 -2.00 -6.73 13.67
N VAL A 110 -1.38 -7.09 14.78
CA VAL A 110 -0.17 -7.93 14.79
C VAL A 110 -0.45 -9.27 14.14
N ASP A 111 -1.56 -9.90 14.51
CA ASP A 111 -1.98 -11.20 13.97
C ASP A 111 -2.10 -11.17 12.45
N HIS A 112 -2.79 -10.16 11.92
CA HIS A 112 -2.94 -10.01 10.47
C HIS A 112 -1.61 -9.81 9.77
N MET A 113 -0.73 -9.00 10.34
CA MET A 113 0.57 -8.72 9.72
C MET A 113 1.45 -9.96 9.68
N ILE A 114 1.45 -10.75 10.75
CA ILE A 114 2.28 -11.95 10.83
C ILE A 114 1.73 -13.06 9.93
N LYS A 115 0.44 -13.36 10.04
CA LYS A 115 -0.16 -14.48 9.30
C LYS A 115 -0.20 -14.26 7.80
N ASN A 116 -0.37 -13.01 7.38
CA ASN A 116 -0.54 -12.69 5.96
C ASN A 116 0.69 -12.01 5.35
N HIS A 117 1.77 -11.87 6.10
CA HIS A 117 3.04 -11.26 5.64
C HIS A 117 2.81 -9.88 5.02
N ILE A 118 1.97 -9.07 5.67
CA ILE A 118 1.65 -7.72 5.19
C ILE A 118 2.27 -6.68 6.12
N LYS A 119 2.57 -5.53 5.58
CA LYS A 119 3.28 -4.45 6.27
C LYS A 119 2.42 -3.22 6.48
N ARG A 120 1.19 -3.24 6.01
CA ARG A 120 0.24 -2.13 6.14
C ARG A 120 -1.18 -2.66 6.20
N LEU A 121 -2.00 -1.98 7.00
CA LEU A 121 -3.41 -2.32 7.16
C LEU A 121 -4.24 -1.06 6.96
N PRO A 122 -5.12 -1.01 5.97
CA PRO A 122 -6.13 0.04 5.91
C PRO A 122 -7.02 -0.04 7.12
N VAL A 123 -7.36 1.12 7.68
CA VAL A 123 -8.24 1.25 8.84
C VAL A 123 -9.56 1.82 8.37
N ILE A 124 -10.66 1.17 8.70
CA ILE A 124 -12.00 1.58 8.26
C ILE A 124 -12.86 1.97 9.46
N ASP A 125 -13.82 2.86 9.21
CA ASP A 125 -14.80 3.27 10.19
C ASP A 125 -16.04 2.38 10.16
N LYS A 126 -17.09 2.77 10.90
CA LYS A 126 -18.36 2.02 10.99
C LYS A 126 -19.05 1.88 9.64
N ASP A 127 -18.86 2.85 8.76
CA ASP A 127 -19.49 2.89 7.44
C ASP A 127 -18.66 2.20 6.37
N GLY A 128 -17.52 1.60 6.76
CA GLY A 128 -16.63 0.90 5.84
C GLY A 128 -15.69 1.82 5.07
N LYS A 129 -15.63 3.10 5.43
CA LYS A 129 -14.76 4.05 4.75
C LYS A 129 -13.35 4.03 5.35
N VAL A 130 -12.35 4.14 4.50
CA VAL A 130 -10.95 4.16 4.94
C VAL A 130 -10.64 5.49 5.60
N THR A 131 -10.20 5.44 6.85
CA THR A 131 -9.85 6.63 7.64
C THR A 131 -8.37 6.82 7.79
N GLY A 132 -7.58 5.78 7.54
CA GLY A 132 -6.13 5.86 7.63
C GLY A 132 -5.47 4.56 7.24
N ILE A 133 -4.16 4.54 7.36
CA ILE A 133 -3.35 3.35 7.10
C ILE A 133 -2.43 3.12 8.29
N LEU A 134 -2.46 1.90 8.82
CA LEU A 134 -1.58 1.47 9.90
C LEU A 134 -0.39 0.73 9.31
N TYR A 135 0.81 1.20 9.58
CA TYR A 135 2.04 0.59 9.08
C TYR A 135 2.70 -0.29 10.15
N GLU A 136 3.51 -1.22 9.68
CA GLU A 136 4.33 -2.06 10.56
C GLU A 136 5.11 -1.23 11.58
N MET A 137 5.67 -0.10 11.15
CA MET A 137 6.41 0.80 12.03
C MET A 137 5.54 1.37 13.15
N ASP A 138 4.26 1.66 12.88
CA ASP A 138 3.35 2.19 13.91
C ASP A 138 3.16 1.17 15.05
N ILE A 139 3.00 -0.09 14.69
CA ILE A 139 2.85 -1.18 15.66
C ILE A 139 4.15 -1.39 16.43
N PHE A 140 5.26 -1.39 15.71
CA PHE A 140 6.59 -1.54 16.31
C PHE A 140 6.84 -0.46 17.37
N LEU A 141 6.53 0.79 17.04
CA LEU A 141 6.71 1.90 17.99
C LEU A 141 5.81 1.75 19.22
N ALA A 142 4.58 1.29 19.02
CA ALA A 142 3.68 1.05 20.17
C ALA A 142 4.24 -0.05 21.10
N ILE A 143 4.78 -1.12 20.51
CA ILE A 143 5.39 -2.21 21.28
C ILE A 143 6.63 -1.73 22.03
N THR A 144 7.50 -0.95 21.38
CA THR A 144 8.73 -0.48 22.01
C THR A 144 8.46 0.47 23.17
N LYS A 145 7.38 1.27 23.09
CA LYS A 145 6.98 2.11 24.23
C LYS A 145 6.71 1.27 25.48
N SER A 146 6.00 0.16 25.31
CA SER A 146 5.73 -0.76 26.41
C SER A 146 6.99 -1.42 26.94
N MET A 147 7.90 -1.83 26.03
CA MET A 147 9.17 -2.45 26.41
C MET A 147 10.06 -1.51 27.22
N LEU A 148 10.06 -0.24 26.86
CA LEU A 148 10.96 0.75 27.45
C LEU A 148 10.32 1.52 28.60
N ASN A 149 9.13 1.13 29.04
CA ASN A 149 8.36 1.80 30.09
C ASN A 149 8.16 3.29 29.81
N GLU A 150 8.00 3.66 28.55
CA GLU A 150 7.74 5.03 28.14
C GLU A 150 6.24 5.35 28.18
N ASN A 151 5.51 4.70 29.09
CA ASN A 151 4.08 4.96 29.27
C ASN A 151 3.88 6.33 29.88
N ASN A 152 3.77 7.31 29.03
CA ASN A 152 3.31 8.62 29.43
C ASN A 152 1.80 8.67 29.26
N PRO A 153 1.02 8.86 30.32
CA PRO A 153 -0.44 8.88 30.23
C PRO A 153 -1.00 9.90 29.24
N GLY A 154 -0.21 10.87 28.84
CA GLY A 154 -0.61 11.85 27.84
C GLY A 154 -0.33 11.48 26.40
N THR A 155 0.29 10.33 26.15
CA THR A 155 0.68 9.89 24.80
C THR A 155 0.04 8.58 24.40
N VAL A 156 -1.21 8.41 24.70
CA VAL A 156 -1.97 7.27 24.19
C VAL A 156 -2.16 7.47 22.70
N THR A 157 -1.51 6.65 21.94
CA THR A 157 -1.68 6.63 20.49
C THR A 157 -2.78 5.67 20.13
#